data_7854669c9d7a4233c1bc82b52497e867
#
_entry.id   7854669c9d7a4233c1bc82b52497e867
#
_cell.length_a   1.000
_cell.length_b   1.000
_cell.length_c   1.000
_cell.angle_alpha   90.00
_cell.angle_beta   90.00
_cell.angle_gamma   90.00
#
_symmetry.space_group_name_H-M   'P 1'
#
loop_
_entity.id
_entity.type
_entity.pdbx_description
1 polymer ?
#
loop_
_entity_poly.entity_id
_entity_poly.type
_entity_poly.pdbx_seq_one_letter_code
_entity_poly.pdbx_strand_id
1 'polypeptide(L)'
;LPAIAACLLSIPAFGATSDLTVNGSAKIFTGPGGGPVILLTPAQQGQAGSVFTTSSIVFDSTYTFATFFQFKMTDPGYYGASDGMTFVLQTEGASALGANGGDLGYAGITPSVAVEFDTWQNPFDINDNHVAILTNGQMNDLDPKTPYGVTNCQPSTGVFGCMSNGDTWSVWIDYDGTNLRVAIADNSTTRPADLMSYPIDIASILGQSSAFVGFTAGTGAGFENHVIANWIFH
;
A
#
# COMPACT_ATOMS: atom_id res chain seq x y z
N LEU A 1 24.92 -15.94 13.91
CA LEU A 1 24.56 -14.83 13.02
C LEU A 1 24.63 -13.55 13.84
N PRO A 2 25.43 -12.54 13.47
CA PRO A 2 25.47 -11.29 14.20
C PRO A 2 24.17 -10.52 13.97
N ALA A 3 23.54 -10.09 15.06
CA ALA A 3 22.45 -9.14 15.03
C ALA A 3 22.97 -7.83 14.41
N ILE A 4 22.40 -7.42 13.30
CA ILE A 4 22.60 -6.10 12.75
C ILE A 4 21.90 -5.15 13.71
N ALA A 5 22.70 -4.44 14.50
CA ALA A 5 22.23 -3.28 15.25
C ALA A 5 21.96 -2.19 14.22
N ALA A 6 20.74 -2.13 13.69
CA ALA A 6 20.29 -1.00 12.91
C ALA A 6 20.35 0.22 13.81
N CYS A 7 21.15 1.21 13.40
CA CYS A 7 21.10 2.54 13.95
C CYS A 7 19.72 3.11 13.62
N LEU A 8 18.80 2.99 14.58
CA LEU A 8 17.43 3.50 14.49
C LEU A 8 17.49 5.03 14.56
N LEU A 9 17.64 5.70 13.42
CA LEU A 9 17.04 7.01 13.27
C LEU A 9 15.53 6.77 13.24
N SER A 10 14.90 6.77 14.40
CA SER A 10 13.45 6.76 14.48
C SER A 10 12.96 8.10 13.93
N ILE A 11 12.49 8.10 12.67
CA ILE A 11 11.52 9.11 12.27
C ILE A 11 10.27 8.76 13.08
N PRO A 12 9.80 9.65 14.00
CA PRO A 12 8.61 9.33 14.78
C PRO A 12 7.48 8.95 13.82
N ALA A 13 6.66 7.98 14.21
CA ALA A 13 5.35 7.75 13.60
C ALA A 13 4.79 9.12 13.20
N PHE A 14 4.36 9.29 11.94
CA PHE A 14 3.91 10.60 11.43
C PHE A 14 3.04 11.28 12.48
N GLY A 15 3.66 12.15 13.29
CA GLY A 15 3.08 12.64 14.54
C GLY A 15 2.08 13.77 14.32
N ALA A 16 2.05 14.33 13.10
CA ALA A 16 1.11 15.38 12.75
C ALA A 16 0.51 15.15 11.37
N THR A 17 -0.79 15.40 11.24
CA THR A 17 -1.51 15.40 9.94
C THR A 17 -0.94 16.43 8.95
N SER A 18 -0.17 17.42 9.43
CA SER A 18 0.53 18.42 8.62
C SER A 18 1.68 17.86 7.77
N ASP A 19 2.18 16.67 8.11
CA ASP A 19 3.30 16.04 7.40
C ASP A 19 2.82 15.22 6.18
N LEU A 20 1.51 15.18 5.97
CA LEU A 20 0.85 14.42 4.91
C LEU A 20 0.01 15.34 4.02
N THR A 21 0.09 15.11 2.72
CA THR A 21 -0.74 15.74 1.69
C THR A 21 -1.76 14.72 1.20
N VAL A 22 -3.04 15.09 1.22
CA VAL A 22 -4.16 14.26 0.75
C VAL A 22 -4.65 14.74 -0.62
N ASN A 23 -5.01 13.80 -1.50
CA ASN A 23 -5.47 14.12 -2.86
C ASN A 23 -6.73 13.31 -3.20
N GLY A 24 -7.51 13.83 -4.15
CA GLY A 24 -8.73 13.16 -4.61
C GLY A 24 -9.77 13.00 -3.50
N SER A 25 -10.26 11.79 -3.29
CA SER A 25 -11.27 11.46 -2.26
C SER A 25 -10.67 11.24 -0.87
N ALA A 26 -9.34 11.21 -0.73
CA ALA A 26 -8.68 10.92 0.53
C ALA A 26 -8.97 11.96 1.61
N LYS A 27 -9.05 11.51 2.87
CA LYS A 27 -9.27 12.35 4.07
C LYS A 27 -8.49 11.80 5.25
N ILE A 28 -8.06 12.68 6.15
CA ILE A 28 -7.41 12.30 7.41
C ILE A 28 -8.32 12.67 8.57
N PHE A 29 -8.49 11.74 9.50
CA PHE A 29 -9.24 11.90 10.73
C PHE A 29 -8.35 11.62 11.95
N THR A 30 -8.73 12.10 13.11
CA THR A 30 -8.13 11.68 14.38
C THR A 30 -8.83 10.41 14.85
N GLY A 31 -8.08 9.31 14.95
CA GLY A 31 -8.60 8.06 15.47
C GLY A 31 -8.82 8.05 16.98
N PRO A 32 -9.48 7.01 17.54
CA PRO A 32 -9.77 6.90 18.96
C PRO A 32 -8.54 6.96 19.87
N GLY A 33 -7.38 6.54 19.37
CA GLY A 33 -6.08 6.60 20.06
C GLY A 33 -5.33 7.93 19.89
N GLY A 34 -5.91 8.95 19.25
CA GLY A 34 -5.27 10.24 18.97
C GLY A 34 -4.35 10.27 17.76
N GLY A 35 -4.04 9.10 17.16
CA GLY A 35 -3.24 9.00 15.93
C GLY A 35 -4.07 9.26 14.67
N PRO A 36 -3.41 9.52 13.52
CA PRO A 36 -4.10 9.71 12.25
C PRO A 36 -4.72 8.41 11.75
N VAL A 37 -5.94 8.51 11.23
CA VAL A 37 -6.63 7.49 10.43
C VAL A 37 -6.89 8.08 9.06
N ILE A 38 -6.46 7.40 8.02
CA ILE A 38 -6.54 7.86 6.64
C ILE A 38 -7.62 7.05 5.94
N LEU A 39 -8.67 7.72 5.48
CA LEU A 39 -9.62 7.17 4.52
C LEU A 39 -9.11 7.53 3.13
N LEU A 40 -8.61 6.57 2.37
CA LEU A 40 -8.14 6.79 1.00
C LEU A 40 -9.31 6.97 0.05
N THR A 41 -10.27 6.04 0.07
CA THR A 41 -11.52 6.16 -0.69
C THR A 41 -12.71 5.83 0.22
N PRO A 42 -13.81 6.59 0.14
CA PRO A 42 -15.07 6.18 0.75
C PRO A 42 -15.74 5.06 -0.06
N ALA A 43 -16.65 4.31 0.58
CA ALA A 43 -17.47 3.27 -0.06
C ALA A 43 -18.46 3.89 -1.07
N GLN A 44 -17.95 4.38 -2.18
CA GLN A 44 -18.67 5.00 -3.29
C GLN A 44 -18.02 4.63 -4.62
N GLN A 45 -18.80 4.58 -5.69
CA GLN A 45 -18.30 4.28 -7.03
C GLN A 45 -17.36 5.36 -7.56
N GLY A 46 -16.35 4.93 -8.33
CA GLY A 46 -15.53 5.82 -9.14
C GLY A 46 -14.63 6.77 -8.36
N GLN A 47 -14.17 6.35 -7.17
CA GLN A 47 -13.27 7.15 -6.35
C GLN A 47 -11.81 6.85 -6.65
N ALA A 48 -10.96 7.86 -6.55
CA ALA A 48 -9.52 7.74 -6.44
C ALA A 48 -9.02 8.65 -5.33
N GLY A 49 -8.13 8.14 -4.48
CA GLY A 49 -7.54 8.91 -3.40
C GLY A 49 -6.09 8.53 -3.16
N SER A 50 -5.28 9.50 -2.78
CA SER A 50 -3.91 9.28 -2.35
C SER A 50 -3.54 10.11 -1.13
N VAL A 51 -2.56 9.63 -0.40
CA VAL A 51 -1.87 10.38 0.65
C VAL A 51 -0.39 10.14 0.53
N PHE A 52 0.39 11.20 0.54
CA PHE A 52 1.85 11.14 0.52
C PHE A 52 2.45 12.05 1.57
N THR A 53 3.70 11.78 1.95
CA THR A 53 4.49 12.73 2.74
C THR A 53 4.53 14.09 2.03
N THR A 54 4.34 15.18 2.76
CA THR A 54 4.37 16.55 2.18
C THR A 54 5.75 16.91 1.64
N SER A 55 6.80 16.39 2.26
CA SER A 55 8.18 16.51 1.79
C SER A 55 8.74 15.14 1.45
N SER A 56 9.65 15.07 0.47
CA SER A 56 10.34 13.82 0.15
C SER A 56 11.23 13.38 1.31
N ILE A 57 11.28 12.08 1.53
CA ILE A 57 12.18 11.43 2.49
C ILE A 57 13.51 11.17 1.77
N VAL A 58 14.62 11.56 2.39
CA VAL A 58 15.97 11.29 1.87
C VAL A 58 16.42 9.95 2.43
N PHE A 59 16.83 9.06 1.54
CA PHE A 59 17.41 7.76 1.87
C PHE A 59 18.95 7.87 1.91
N ASP A 60 19.58 7.00 2.68
CA ASP A 60 21.04 6.82 2.62
C ASP A 60 21.46 6.09 1.32
N SER A 61 22.75 5.84 1.17
CA SER A 61 23.31 5.20 -0.02
C SER A 61 22.85 3.74 -0.21
N THR A 62 22.28 3.13 0.83
CA THR A 62 21.76 1.74 0.80
C THR A 62 20.27 1.69 0.47
N TYR A 63 19.57 2.82 0.55
CA TYR A 63 18.14 2.94 0.29
C TYR A 63 17.24 2.07 1.19
N THR A 64 17.76 1.62 2.33
CA THR A 64 17.03 0.72 3.23
C THR A 64 15.87 1.42 3.92
N PHE A 65 14.77 0.71 4.11
CA PHE A 65 13.65 1.17 4.92
C PHE A 65 12.87 0.00 5.53
N ALA A 66 12.09 0.30 6.54
CA ALA A 66 11.06 -0.58 7.07
C ALA A 66 9.77 0.21 7.30
N THR A 67 8.63 -0.38 6.97
CA THR A 67 7.33 0.22 7.26
C THR A 67 6.36 -0.81 7.83
N PHE A 68 5.53 -0.33 8.74
CA PHE A 68 4.39 -1.06 9.29
C PHE A 68 3.16 -0.19 9.17
N PHE A 69 2.05 -0.79 8.78
CA PHE A 69 0.74 -0.16 8.85
C PHE A 69 -0.36 -1.20 9.04
N GLN A 70 -1.51 -0.71 9.43
CA GLN A 70 -2.73 -1.50 9.43
C GLN A 70 -3.72 -0.94 8.44
N PHE A 71 -4.47 -1.80 7.79
CA PHE A 71 -5.57 -1.38 6.94
C PHE A 71 -6.87 -2.11 7.27
N LYS A 72 -7.97 -1.52 6.84
CA LYS A 72 -9.30 -2.12 6.79
C LYS A 72 -9.96 -1.79 5.47
N MET A 73 -10.64 -2.78 4.92
CA MET A 73 -11.52 -2.65 3.78
C MET A 73 -12.94 -3.02 4.23
N THR A 74 -13.89 -2.08 4.12
CA THR A 74 -15.23 -2.21 4.75
C THR A 74 -16.33 -1.65 3.87
N ASP A 75 -17.56 -2.04 4.18
CA ASP A 75 -18.78 -1.53 3.55
C ASP A 75 -18.82 -1.77 2.03
N PRO A 76 -18.68 -3.04 1.58
CA PRO A 76 -18.69 -3.36 0.16
C PRO A 76 -20.00 -2.97 -0.50
N GLY A 77 -19.88 -2.49 -1.74
CA GLY A 77 -21.03 -2.09 -2.55
C GLY A 77 -21.82 -3.25 -3.13
N TYR A 78 -22.91 -2.92 -3.84
CA TYR A 78 -23.79 -3.91 -4.45
C TYR A 78 -23.08 -4.84 -5.46
N TYR A 79 -22.12 -4.32 -6.21
CA TYR A 79 -21.34 -5.11 -7.18
C TYR A 79 -20.13 -5.83 -6.57
N GLY A 80 -19.91 -5.71 -5.28
CA GLY A 80 -18.80 -6.30 -4.54
C GLY A 80 -17.83 -5.27 -4.01
N ALA A 81 -16.91 -5.77 -3.18
CA ALA A 81 -15.76 -5.03 -2.71
C ALA A 81 -14.79 -4.78 -3.86
N SER A 82 -14.26 -3.60 -4.01
CA SER A 82 -13.24 -3.25 -5.01
C SER A 82 -12.67 -1.85 -4.79
N ASP A 83 -11.63 -1.48 -5.53
CA ASP A 83 -10.77 -2.37 -6.34
C ASP A 83 -9.53 -2.75 -5.51
N GLY A 84 -9.06 -1.87 -4.62
CA GLY A 84 -7.89 -2.09 -3.77
C GLY A 84 -7.10 -0.83 -3.49
N MET A 85 -5.89 -1.01 -2.98
CA MET A 85 -5.00 0.06 -2.59
C MET A 85 -3.53 -0.31 -2.81
N THR A 86 -2.63 0.69 -2.75
CA THR A 86 -1.18 0.48 -2.83
C THR A 86 -0.45 1.22 -1.71
N PHE A 87 0.71 0.69 -1.28
CA PHE A 87 1.78 1.44 -0.62
C PHE A 87 2.80 1.85 -1.68
N VAL A 88 3.25 3.10 -1.71
CA VAL A 88 4.02 3.66 -2.83
C VAL A 88 5.23 4.46 -2.35
N LEU A 89 6.37 4.27 -3.03
CA LEU A 89 7.50 5.20 -3.09
C LEU A 89 7.54 5.80 -4.49
N GLN A 90 7.55 7.14 -4.63
CA GLN A 90 7.53 7.80 -5.93
C GLN A 90 8.26 9.15 -5.92
N THR A 91 8.55 9.68 -7.10
CA THR A 91 9.34 10.91 -7.26
C THR A 91 8.60 12.04 -8.00
N GLU A 92 7.32 11.88 -8.31
CA GLU A 92 6.49 12.93 -8.95
C GLU A 92 6.15 14.08 -8.00
N GLY A 93 5.87 13.76 -6.71
CA GLY A 93 5.52 14.77 -5.73
C GLY A 93 4.38 14.37 -4.79
N ALA A 94 4.11 15.22 -3.80
CA ALA A 94 3.07 14.97 -2.80
C ALA A 94 1.64 14.93 -3.39
N SER A 95 1.42 15.48 -4.59
CA SER A 95 0.12 15.54 -5.26
C SER A 95 -0.14 14.42 -6.26
N ALA A 96 0.75 13.41 -6.34
CA ALA A 96 0.60 12.30 -7.27
C ALA A 96 -0.70 11.53 -7.00
N LEU A 97 -1.45 11.24 -8.07
CA LEU A 97 -2.70 10.48 -8.03
C LEU A 97 -3.00 9.93 -9.42
N GLY A 98 -3.18 8.63 -9.53
CA GLY A 98 -3.63 7.93 -10.73
C GLY A 98 -5.16 7.87 -10.86
N ALA A 99 -5.65 7.10 -11.85
CA ALA A 99 -7.08 6.96 -12.11
C ALA A 99 -7.77 6.02 -11.09
N ASN A 100 -9.09 6.03 -11.08
CA ASN A 100 -9.94 5.20 -10.23
C ASN A 100 -10.10 3.76 -10.77
N GLY A 101 -10.91 2.95 -10.11
CA GLY A 101 -11.14 1.56 -10.50
C GLY A 101 -9.89 0.72 -10.30
N GLY A 102 -9.69 -0.27 -11.16
CA GLY A 102 -8.52 -1.16 -11.15
C GLY A 102 -7.16 -0.48 -11.38
N ASP A 103 -7.15 0.81 -11.64
CA ASP A 103 -5.94 1.64 -11.63
C ASP A 103 -5.47 2.02 -10.21
N LEU A 104 -6.26 1.70 -9.17
CA LEU A 104 -5.99 1.85 -7.73
C LEU A 104 -5.49 3.25 -7.31
N GLY A 105 -5.75 4.30 -8.09
CA GLY A 105 -5.14 5.62 -7.88
C GLY A 105 -3.62 5.65 -8.09
N TYR A 106 -3.04 4.55 -8.61
CA TYR A 106 -1.59 4.36 -8.79
C TYR A 106 -1.15 4.40 -10.26
N ALA A 107 -1.96 3.87 -11.19
CA ALA A 107 -1.57 3.77 -12.59
C ALA A 107 -1.04 5.11 -13.14
N GLY A 108 0.11 5.04 -13.80
CA GLY A 108 0.77 6.20 -14.41
C GLY A 108 1.72 6.99 -13.48
N ILE A 109 1.75 6.73 -12.18
CA ILE A 109 2.72 7.37 -11.26
C ILE A 109 4.12 6.83 -11.55
N THR A 110 5.02 7.66 -12.07
CA THR A 110 6.36 7.25 -12.50
C THR A 110 7.39 8.39 -12.37
N PRO A 111 8.63 8.11 -11.90
CA PRO A 111 9.16 6.83 -11.39
C PRO A 111 8.54 6.39 -10.05
N SER A 112 8.28 5.09 -9.89
CA SER A 112 7.70 4.59 -8.65
C SER A 112 7.97 3.10 -8.42
N VAL A 113 7.88 2.68 -7.14
CA VAL A 113 7.77 1.30 -6.70
C VAL A 113 6.56 1.22 -5.78
N ALA A 114 5.70 0.23 -5.96
CA ALA A 114 4.52 0.04 -5.13
C ALA A 114 4.37 -1.42 -4.66
N VAL A 115 3.70 -1.58 -3.53
CA VAL A 115 3.13 -2.85 -3.08
C VAL A 115 1.61 -2.71 -3.16
N GLU A 116 1.01 -3.53 -3.98
CA GLU A 116 -0.42 -3.57 -4.25
C GLU A 116 -1.14 -4.54 -3.32
N PHE A 117 -2.35 -4.19 -2.96
CA PHE A 117 -3.32 -5.01 -2.22
C PHE A 117 -4.62 -4.95 -3.00
N ASP A 118 -4.81 -5.91 -3.90
CA ASP A 118 -5.93 -5.97 -4.84
C ASP A 118 -7.05 -6.86 -4.30
N THR A 119 -8.30 -6.42 -4.48
CA THR A 119 -9.52 -7.11 -4.03
C THR A 119 -10.54 -7.32 -5.14
N TRP A 120 -10.14 -7.06 -6.40
CA TRP A 120 -11.01 -7.24 -7.57
C TRP A 120 -10.22 -7.72 -8.78
N GLN A 121 -10.70 -8.76 -9.46
CA GLN A 121 -10.03 -9.28 -10.64
C GLN A 121 -10.34 -8.46 -11.89
N ASN A 122 -9.38 -7.68 -12.37
CA ASN A 122 -9.39 -7.08 -13.69
C ASN A 122 -8.76 -8.01 -14.74
N PRO A 123 -8.87 -7.74 -16.05
CA PRO A 123 -8.29 -8.62 -17.08
C PRO A 123 -6.76 -8.77 -17.05
N PHE A 124 -6.07 -7.92 -16.32
CA PHE A 124 -4.61 -7.91 -16.17
C PHE A 124 -4.16 -8.47 -14.81
N ASP A 125 -5.09 -8.94 -13.95
CA ASP A 125 -4.81 -9.43 -12.60
C ASP A 125 -4.77 -10.96 -12.54
N ILE A 126 -3.98 -11.48 -11.61
CA ILE A 126 -3.84 -12.91 -11.40
C ILE A 126 -5.11 -13.52 -10.75
N ASN A 127 -5.76 -12.79 -9.86
CA ASN A 127 -7.02 -13.14 -9.17
C ASN A 127 -7.57 -11.91 -8.41
N ASP A 128 -8.65 -12.11 -7.64
CA ASP A 128 -9.37 -11.09 -6.87
C ASP A 128 -8.89 -10.91 -5.42
N ASN A 129 -7.73 -11.46 -5.04
CA ASN A 129 -7.21 -11.31 -3.68
C ASN A 129 -5.71 -11.59 -3.62
N HIS A 130 -4.91 -10.62 -3.99
CA HIS A 130 -3.46 -10.77 -4.07
C HIS A 130 -2.72 -9.53 -3.61
N VAL A 131 -1.43 -9.73 -3.40
CA VAL A 131 -0.44 -8.68 -3.14
C VAL A 131 0.61 -8.78 -4.24
N ALA A 132 0.93 -7.66 -4.89
CA ALA A 132 1.94 -7.62 -5.94
C ALA A 132 2.96 -6.50 -5.71
N ILE A 133 4.14 -6.59 -6.35
CA ILE A 133 5.12 -5.52 -6.39
C ILE A 133 5.11 -4.93 -7.79
N LEU A 134 4.69 -3.68 -7.91
CA LEU A 134 4.55 -2.95 -9.14
C LEU A 134 5.64 -1.89 -9.29
N THR A 135 5.92 -1.49 -10.52
CA THR A 135 6.89 -0.43 -10.82
C THR A 135 6.37 0.53 -11.87
N ASN A 136 6.71 1.82 -11.74
CA ASN A 136 6.47 2.86 -12.75
C ASN A 136 5.01 2.97 -13.20
N GLY A 137 4.07 2.79 -12.27
CA GLY A 137 2.64 2.95 -12.55
C GLY A 137 2.05 1.90 -13.49
N GLN A 138 2.69 0.73 -13.64
CA GLN A 138 2.19 -0.37 -14.47
C GLN A 138 1.31 -1.28 -13.62
N MET A 139 0.11 -1.60 -14.12
CA MET A 139 -0.91 -2.43 -13.47
C MET A 139 -1.05 -3.76 -14.22
N ASN A 140 0.00 -4.59 -14.28
CA ASN A 140 -0.06 -5.84 -15.04
C ASN A 140 0.62 -6.98 -14.26
N ASP A 141 -0.17 -7.70 -13.47
CA ASP A 141 0.28 -8.84 -12.68
C ASP A 141 0.43 -10.12 -13.49
N LEU A 142 -0.13 -10.14 -14.69
CA LEU A 142 0.08 -11.25 -15.63
C LEU A 142 1.45 -11.17 -16.33
N ASP A 143 2.19 -10.06 -16.18
CA ASP A 143 3.58 -10.03 -16.63
C ASP A 143 4.39 -11.02 -15.77
N PRO A 144 5.09 -12.00 -16.37
CA PRO A 144 5.92 -12.95 -15.61
C PRO A 144 7.02 -12.33 -14.75
N LYS A 145 7.29 -11.03 -14.92
CA LYS A 145 8.25 -10.27 -14.11
C LYS A 145 7.61 -9.60 -12.89
N THR A 146 6.30 -9.51 -12.83
CA THR A 146 5.59 -8.95 -11.67
C THR A 146 5.53 -10.01 -10.57
N PRO A 147 6.22 -9.84 -9.43
CA PRO A 147 6.10 -10.76 -8.32
C PRO A 147 4.78 -10.54 -7.59
N TYR A 148 4.11 -11.62 -7.25
CA TYR A 148 2.89 -11.57 -6.46
C TYR A 148 2.84 -12.65 -5.38
N GLY A 149 2.04 -12.44 -4.36
CA GLY A 149 1.68 -13.39 -3.33
C GLY A 149 0.16 -13.42 -3.13
N VAL A 150 -0.38 -14.59 -2.88
CA VAL A 150 -1.81 -14.75 -2.61
C VAL A 150 -2.01 -14.92 -1.11
N THR A 151 -2.89 -14.12 -0.52
CA THR A 151 -3.32 -14.35 0.86
C THR A 151 -4.23 -15.57 0.91
N ASN A 152 -4.05 -16.42 1.93
CA ASN A 152 -4.85 -17.63 2.08
C ASN A 152 -6.28 -17.28 2.48
N CYS A 153 -7.11 -16.99 1.51
CA CYS A 153 -8.53 -16.89 1.68
C CYS A 153 -9.16 -18.26 1.84
N GLN A 154 -9.90 -18.44 2.92
CA GLN A 154 -10.80 -19.59 3.03
C GLN A 154 -12.05 -19.30 2.20
N PRO A 155 -12.35 -20.06 1.14
CA PRO A 155 -13.46 -19.76 0.22
C PRO A 155 -14.85 -19.94 0.84
N SER A 156 -14.94 -20.26 2.11
CA SER A 156 -16.18 -20.73 2.74
C SER A 156 -17.12 -19.66 3.26
N THR A 157 -16.78 -18.40 3.21
CA THR A 157 -17.57 -17.36 3.91
C THR A 157 -18.45 -16.51 2.99
N GLY A 158 -18.37 -16.65 1.68
CA GLY A 158 -19.16 -15.86 0.73
C GLY A 158 -18.83 -14.36 0.76
N VAL A 159 -17.71 -13.97 1.34
CA VAL A 159 -17.19 -12.61 1.35
C VAL A 159 -16.30 -12.44 0.13
N PHE A 160 -16.51 -11.36 -0.62
CA PHE A 160 -15.71 -11.00 -1.79
C PHE A 160 -14.27 -10.67 -1.36
N GLY A 161 -13.31 -11.54 -1.68
CA GLY A 161 -11.91 -11.41 -1.32
C GLY A 161 -11.64 -11.44 0.20
N CYS A 162 -10.49 -11.93 0.64
CA CYS A 162 -10.20 -12.00 2.08
C CYS A 162 -9.79 -10.68 2.69
N MET A 163 -9.03 -9.86 1.97
CA MET A 163 -8.59 -8.58 2.47
C MET A 163 -9.78 -7.62 2.67
N SER A 164 -10.88 -7.86 1.97
CA SER A 164 -12.16 -7.15 2.08
C SER A 164 -13.12 -7.74 3.13
N ASN A 165 -12.63 -8.48 4.12
CA ASN A 165 -13.45 -9.12 5.14
C ASN A 165 -13.87 -8.20 6.30
N GLY A 166 -13.42 -6.94 6.30
CA GLY A 166 -13.68 -5.96 7.36
C GLY A 166 -12.78 -6.09 8.58
N ASP A 167 -11.88 -7.06 8.59
CA ASP A 167 -10.91 -7.25 9.65
C ASP A 167 -9.76 -6.25 9.59
N THR A 168 -8.95 -6.21 10.64
CA THR A 168 -7.74 -5.38 10.67
C THR A 168 -6.55 -6.20 10.15
N TRP A 169 -6.07 -5.85 8.98
CA TRP A 169 -4.88 -6.43 8.41
C TRP A 169 -3.64 -5.64 8.81
N SER A 170 -2.59 -6.34 9.24
CA SER A 170 -1.28 -5.74 9.56
C SER A 170 -0.29 -6.09 8.47
N VAL A 171 0.46 -5.10 8.01
CA VAL A 171 1.43 -5.22 6.93
C VAL A 171 2.81 -4.76 7.39
N TRP A 172 3.82 -5.52 7.02
CA TRP A 172 5.24 -5.17 7.16
C TRP A 172 5.88 -5.20 5.78
N ILE A 173 6.52 -4.11 5.40
CA ILE A 173 7.29 -4.01 4.16
C ILE A 173 8.68 -3.55 4.53
N ASP A 174 9.69 -4.36 4.20
CA ASP A 174 11.10 -4.05 4.47
C ASP A 174 11.90 -4.11 3.19
N TYR A 175 12.80 -3.17 3.02
CA TYR A 175 13.80 -3.20 1.97
C TYR A 175 15.20 -3.15 2.55
N ASP A 176 16.04 -4.14 2.25
CA ASP A 176 17.40 -4.26 2.78
C ASP A 176 18.50 -3.71 1.85
N GLY A 177 18.11 -2.96 0.82
CA GLY A 177 18.99 -2.48 -0.25
C GLY A 177 19.10 -3.44 -1.43
N THR A 178 18.47 -4.61 -1.34
CA THR A 178 18.52 -5.65 -2.38
C THR A 178 17.17 -6.33 -2.59
N ASN A 179 16.49 -6.68 -1.50
CA ASN A 179 15.21 -7.39 -1.54
C ASN A 179 14.12 -6.59 -0.86
N LEU A 180 12.99 -6.46 -1.53
CA LEU A 180 11.73 -5.98 -0.95
C LEU A 180 10.96 -7.18 -0.42
N ARG A 181 10.65 -7.16 0.90
CA ARG A 181 9.94 -8.22 1.59
C ARG A 181 8.60 -7.70 2.08
N VAL A 182 7.57 -8.51 1.92
CA VAL A 182 6.22 -8.20 2.36
C VAL A 182 5.70 -9.33 3.24
N ALA A 183 5.24 -8.98 4.44
CA ALA A 183 4.50 -9.88 5.33
C ALA A 183 3.14 -9.26 5.65
N ILE A 184 2.10 -10.09 5.75
CA ILE A 184 0.73 -9.66 6.02
C ILE A 184 0.06 -10.63 7.00
N ALA A 185 -0.71 -10.11 7.93
CA ALA A 185 -1.44 -10.91 8.92
C ALA A 185 -2.84 -10.34 9.18
N ASP A 186 -3.82 -11.24 9.21
CA ASP A 186 -5.19 -10.91 9.57
C ASP A 186 -5.35 -10.90 11.09
N ASN A 187 -5.97 -9.84 11.62
CA ASN A 187 -6.28 -9.65 13.05
C ASN A 187 -5.10 -9.93 14.02
N SER A 188 -3.88 -9.72 13.58
CA SER A 188 -2.66 -9.97 14.35
C SER A 188 -1.64 -8.87 14.15
N THR A 189 -0.94 -8.49 15.21
CA THR A 189 0.24 -7.62 15.16
C THR A 189 1.55 -8.40 15.29
N THR A 190 1.48 -9.72 15.31
CA THR A 190 2.66 -10.58 15.25
C THR A 190 3.02 -10.81 13.79
N ARG A 191 4.23 -10.39 13.41
CA ARG A 191 4.72 -10.59 12.04
C ARG A 191 4.85 -12.08 11.71
N PRO A 192 4.20 -12.57 10.65
CA PRO A 192 4.37 -13.94 10.17
C PRO A 192 5.65 -14.07 9.32
N ALA A 193 5.84 -15.24 8.70
CA ALA A 193 6.80 -15.39 7.60
C ALA A 193 6.42 -14.45 6.43
N ASP A 194 7.42 -14.03 5.66
CA ASP A 194 7.20 -13.18 4.51
C ASP A 194 6.28 -13.89 3.51
N LEU A 195 5.26 -13.19 3.03
CA LEU A 195 4.40 -13.62 1.92
C LEU A 195 5.21 -13.65 0.63
N MET A 196 6.07 -12.64 0.45
CA MET A 196 6.97 -12.54 -0.69
C MET A 196 8.29 -11.88 -0.30
N SER A 197 9.35 -12.21 -1.07
CA SER A 197 10.66 -11.56 -1.05
C SER A 197 11.16 -11.47 -2.48
N TYR A 198 11.41 -10.26 -2.97
CA TYR A 198 11.74 -10.02 -4.37
C TYR A 198 12.98 -9.13 -4.51
N PRO A 199 13.99 -9.56 -5.32
CA PRO A 199 15.15 -8.74 -5.61
C PRO A 199 14.74 -7.58 -6.53
N ILE A 200 15.01 -6.34 -6.10
CA ILE A 200 14.65 -5.13 -6.81
C ILE A 200 15.66 -4.01 -6.51
N ASP A 201 16.03 -3.23 -7.49
CA ASP A 201 16.88 -2.04 -7.32
C ASP A 201 16.02 -0.79 -7.30
N ILE A 202 15.52 -0.45 -6.11
CA ILE A 202 14.63 0.72 -5.91
C ILE A 202 15.36 2.02 -6.25
N ALA A 203 16.64 2.15 -5.89
CA ALA A 203 17.43 3.34 -6.19
C ALA A 203 17.54 3.60 -7.70
N SER A 204 17.78 2.54 -8.48
CA SER A 204 17.84 2.64 -9.94
C SER A 204 16.48 2.98 -10.56
N ILE A 205 15.38 2.42 -10.04
CA ILE A 205 14.03 2.69 -10.54
C ILE A 205 13.65 4.15 -10.27
N LEU A 206 13.88 4.64 -9.05
CA LEU A 206 13.50 6.01 -8.66
C LEU A 206 14.46 7.08 -9.22
N GLY A 207 15.71 6.71 -9.54
CA GLY A 207 16.70 7.58 -10.18
C GLY A 207 17.21 8.73 -9.31
N GLN A 208 16.82 8.80 -8.04
CA GLN A 208 17.26 9.83 -7.08
C GLN A 208 17.22 9.30 -5.64
N SER A 209 17.95 9.96 -4.73
CA SER A 209 18.10 9.54 -3.33
C SER A 209 16.95 9.96 -2.41
N SER A 210 15.84 10.43 -2.94
CA SER A 210 14.68 10.80 -2.13
C SER A 210 13.38 10.40 -2.82
N ALA A 211 12.35 10.11 -2.02
CA ALA A 211 11.03 9.78 -2.52
C ALA A 211 9.91 10.32 -1.62
N PHE A 212 8.76 10.56 -2.18
CA PHE A 212 7.51 10.71 -1.43
C PHE A 212 6.98 9.31 -1.12
N VAL A 213 6.58 9.11 0.12
CA VAL A 213 6.10 7.81 0.61
C VAL A 213 4.65 7.94 1.00
N GLY A 214 3.83 6.96 0.66
CA GLY A 214 2.41 7.03 0.98
C GLY A 214 1.57 5.91 0.40
N PHE A 215 0.30 6.22 0.16
CA PHE A 215 -0.69 5.26 -0.28
C PHE A 215 -1.58 5.83 -1.37
N THR A 216 -2.11 4.95 -2.20
CA THR A 216 -3.21 5.26 -3.13
C THR A 216 -4.30 4.20 -3.01
N ALA A 217 -5.51 4.50 -3.46
CA ALA A 217 -6.60 3.55 -3.60
C ALA A 217 -7.55 3.97 -4.72
N GLY A 218 -8.26 2.99 -5.26
CA GLY A 218 -9.30 3.19 -6.28
C GLY A 218 -10.56 2.41 -5.98
N THR A 219 -11.69 2.87 -6.48
CA THR A 219 -12.96 2.13 -6.57
C THR A 219 -13.56 2.31 -7.95
N GLY A 220 -14.18 1.26 -8.49
CA GLY A 220 -14.84 1.26 -9.79
C GLY A 220 -16.37 1.19 -9.69
N ALA A 221 -16.98 0.23 -10.38
CA ALA A 221 -18.41 -0.09 -10.26
C ALA A 221 -18.70 -0.80 -8.93
N GLY A 222 -17.84 -1.74 -8.51
CA GLY A 222 -17.74 -2.20 -7.14
C GLY A 222 -17.03 -1.13 -6.30
N PHE A 223 -17.14 -1.19 -4.99
CA PHE A 223 -16.50 -0.24 -4.09
C PHE A 223 -16.50 -0.72 -2.65
N GLU A 224 -15.59 -0.15 -1.86
CA GLU A 224 -15.50 -0.29 -0.41
C GLU A 224 -14.77 0.91 0.21
N ASN A 225 -14.76 1.04 1.52
CA ASN A 225 -13.86 1.97 2.19
C ASN A 225 -12.45 1.38 2.24
N HIS A 226 -11.44 2.14 1.84
CA HIS A 226 -10.04 1.81 2.06
C HIS A 226 -9.47 2.70 3.17
N VAL A 227 -9.14 2.10 4.31
CA VAL A 227 -8.72 2.83 5.52
C VAL A 227 -7.33 2.37 5.96
N ILE A 228 -6.42 3.31 6.20
CA ILE A 228 -5.10 3.08 6.78
C ILE A 228 -5.06 3.62 8.21
N ALA A 229 -4.46 2.85 9.11
CA ALA A 229 -4.21 3.24 10.50
C ALA A 229 -2.81 2.77 10.94
N ASN A 230 -2.31 3.32 12.03
CA ASN A 230 -1.08 2.89 12.71
C ASN A 230 0.15 2.83 11.78
N TRP A 231 0.26 3.77 10.85
CA TRP A 231 1.38 3.81 9.90
C TRP A 231 2.66 4.32 10.56
N ILE A 232 3.74 3.56 10.41
CA ILE A 232 5.10 3.86 10.86
C ILE A 232 6.05 3.62 9.69
N PHE A 233 6.99 4.53 9.46
CA PHE A 233 8.02 4.42 8.43
C PHE A 233 9.40 4.76 9.04
N HIS A 234 10.43 3.96 8.74
CA HIS A 234 11.80 4.10 9.25
C HIS A 234 12.82 4.01 8.13
#